data_3df9abbbd8874367ea8acde71c5ab2b6
#
_entry.id   3df9abbbd8874367ea8acde71c5ab2b6
#
_cell.length_a   1.000
_cell.length_b   1.000
_cell.length_c   1.000
_cell.angle_alpha   90.00
_cell.angle_beta   90.00
_cell.angle_gamma   90.00
#
_symmetry.space_group_name_H-M   'P 1'
#
loop_
_entity.id
_entity.type
_entity.pdbx_description
1 polymer ?
#
loop_
_entity_poly.entity_id
_entity_poly.type
_entity_poly.pdbx_seq_one_letter_code
_entity_poly.pdbx_strand_id
1 'polypeptide(L)'
;MKNFSFILFVLIFTCLSLPAFADEGPLNFPASEGSNASAHKHNEEGISHYNQGHYDVALKHFQMASKIDTNMGESHYNEALCLDKLGKHGDATNHFYAARKYAKGNSAILGSKILNAHAPVKREGS
;
A
#
# COMPACT_ATOMS: atom_id res chain seq x y z
N MET A 1 11.40 65.77 -10.28
CA MET A 1 10.42 64.72 -9.88
C MET A 1 10.93 63.36 -10.38
N LYS A 2 11.46 62.54 -9.51
CA LYS A 2 11.98 61.24 -9.88
C LYS A 2 10.86 60.21 -9.66
N ASN A 3 10.30 59.68 -10.75
CA ASN A 3 9.33 58.62 -10.71
C ASN A 3 10.05 57.30 -10.39
N PHE A 4 9.97 56.85 -9.16
CA PHE A 4 10.37 55.48 -8.80
C PHE A 4 9.29 54.53 -9.25
N SER A 5 9.51 53.88 -10.39
CA SER A 5 8.69 52.76 -10.85
C SER A 5 9.09 51.54 -10.03
N PHE A 6 8.27 51.20 -9.05
CA PHE A 6 8.36 49.91 -8.33
C PHE A 6 7.92 48.81 -9.29
N ILE A 7 8.88 48.15 -9.92
CA ILE A 7 8.61 46.93 -10.65
C ILE A 7 8.43 45.81 -9.59
N LEU A 8 7.17 45.50 -9.31
CA LEU A 8 6.79 44.39 -8.45
C LEU A 8 7.12 43.10 -9.22
N PHE A 9 8.25 42.49 -8.87
CA PHE A 9 8.58 41.12 -9.34
C PHE A 9 7.66 40.14 -8.62
N VAL A 10 6.54 39.82 -9.26
CA VAL A 10 5.72 38.70 -8.84
C VAL A 10 6.45 37.41 -9.21
N LEU A 11 7.19 36.85 -8.26
CA LEU A 11 7.68 35.49 -8.36
C LEU A 11 6.47 34.54 -8.37
N ILE A 12 6.02 34.20 -9.58
CA ILE A 12 5.09 33.11 -9.76
C ILE A 12 5.86 31.82 -9.43
N PHE A 13 5.74 31.38 -8.15
CA PHE A 13 6.16 30.08 -7.76
C PHE A 13 5.19 29.09 -8.40
N THR A 14 5.50 28.68 -9.63
CA THR A 14 4.82 27.54 -10.24
C THR A 14 5.20 26.33 -9.41
N CYS A 15 4.36 26.02 -8.44
CA CYS A 15 4.40 24.75 -7.77
C CYS A 15 4.17 23.68 -8.85
N LEU A 16 5.26 23.13 -9.40
CA LEU A 16 5.21 21.91 -10.19
C LEU A 16 4.71 20.84 -9.22
N SER A 17 3.39 20.66 -9.18
CA SER A 17 2.82 19.47 -8.57
C SER A 17 3.33 18.30 -9.40
N LEU A 18 4.42 17.69 -8.92
CA LEU A 18 4.77 16.34 -9.35
C LEU A 18 3.48 15.52 -9.21
N PRO A 19 3.12 14.71 -10.22
CA PRO A 19 2.02 13.80 -10.03
C PRO A 19 2.34 13.00 -8.76
N ALA A 20 1.58 13.22 -7.71
CA ALA A 20 1.58 12.35 -6.58
C ALA A 20 1.24 10.98 -7.17
N PHE A 21 2.24 10.08 -7.23
CA PHE A 21 1.93 8.68 -7.41
C PHE A 21 0.91 8.39 -6.32
N ALA A 22 -0.34 8.10 -6.71
CA ALA A 22 -1.37 7.74 -5.76
C ALA A 22 -0.77 6.63 -4.91
N ASP A 23 -0.54 6.92 -3.63
CA ASP A 23 0.09 5.98 -2.72
C ASP A 23 -0.87 4.79 -2.64
N GLU A 24 -0.41 3.62 -3.10
CA GLU A 24 -1.22 2.43 -3.11
C GLU A 24 -1.53 2.05 -1.66
N GLY A 25 -2.80 2.01 -1.31
CA GLY A 25 -3.25 1.74 0.05
C GLY A 25 -3.64 0.27 0.26
N PRO A 26 -3.92 -0.10 1.52
CA PRO A 26 -4.34 -1.43 1.87
C PRO A 26 -5.70 -1.80 1.27
N LEU A 27 -5.90 -3.09 1.01
CA LEU A 27 -7.06 -3.64 0.33
C LEU A 27 -8.07 -4.19 1.32
N ASN A 28 -9.36 -3.97 1.02
CA ASN A 28 -10.44 -4.68 1.70
C ASN A 28 -10.43 -6.17 1.32
N PHE A 29 -10.88 -7.00 2.24
CA PHE A 29 -11.11 -8.40 1.94
C PHE A 29 -12.35 -8.57 1.05
N PRO A 30 -12.31 -9.48 0.07
CA PRO A 30 -13.47 -9.75 -0.75
C PRO A 30 -14.61 -10.31 0.11
N ALA A 31 -15.83 -9.82 -0.11
CA ALA A 31 -17.02 -10.41 0.47
C ALA A 31 -17.27 -11.75 -0.22
N SER A 32 -17.10 -12.84 0.51
CA SER A 32 -17.40 -14.20 0.04
C SER A 32 -18.25 -14.94 1.04
N GLU A 33 -19.10 -15.85 0.56
CA GLU A 33 -19.82 -16.75 1.45
C GLU A 33 -18.81 -17.57 2.25
N GLY A 34 -18.96 -17.59 3.58
CA GLY A 34 -18.06 -18.30 4.50
C GLY A 34 -16.82 -17.49 4.91
N SER A 35 -16.70 -16.22 4.51
CA SER A 35 -15.61 -15.36 4.99
C SER A 35 -15.69 -15.16 6.52
N ASN A 36 -14.54 -15.19 7.18
CA ASN A 36 -14.48 -15.06 8.62
C ASN A 36 -14.67 -13.60 9.07
N ALA A 37 -15.78 -13.32 9.78
CA ALA A 37 -16.11 -11.97 10.23
C ALA A 37 -15.02 -11.35 11.12
N SER A 38 -14.30 -12.16 11.92
CA SER A 38 -13.19 -11.67 12.75
C SER A 38 -12.00 -11.24 11.90
N ALA A 39 -11.68 -11.98 10.82
CA ALA A 39 -10.63 -11.59 9.89
C ALA A 39 -10.97 -10.28 9.19
N HIS A 40 -12.22 -10.11 8.74
CA HIS A 40 -12.70 -8.85 8.15
C HIS A 40 -12.56 -7.68 9.10
N LYS A 41 -13.01 -7.85 10.36
CA LYS A 41 -12.91 -6.81 11.38
C LYS A 41 -11.45 -6.38 11.60
N HIS A 42 -10.53 -7.33 11.75
CA HIS A 42 -9.12 -7.00 11.91
C HIS A 42 -8.56 -6.29 10.67
N ASN A 43 -8.95 -6.71 9.47
CA ASN A 43 -8.53 -6.02 8.26
C ASN A 43 -9.02 -4.56 8.22
N GLU A 44 -10.28 -4.31 8.56
CA GLU A 44 -10.85 -2.95 8.62
C GLU A 44 -10.14 -2.08 9.66
N GLU A 45 -9.87 -2.61 10.85
CA GLU A 45 -9.11 -1.92 11.90
C GLU A 45 -7.68 -1.61 11.41
N GLY A 46 -7.03 -2.56 10.75
CA GLY A 46 -5.72 -2.38 10.13
C GLY A 46 -5.72 -1.26 9.09
N ILE A 47 -6.70 -1.22 8.21
CA ILE A 47 -6.86 -0.16 7.21
C ILE A 47 -7.03 1.21 7.88
N SER A 48 -7.86 1.28 8.92
CA SER A 48 -8.06 2.52 9.67
C SER A 48 -6.76 3.05 10.30
N HIS A 49 -5.97 2.18 10.93
CA HIS A 49 -4.68 2.57 11.50
C HIS A 49 -3.64 2.92 10.43
N TYR A 50 -3.61 2.19 9.31
CA TYR A 50 -2.74 2.50 8.18
C TYR A 50 -3.00 3.92 7.65
N ASN A 51 -4.26 4.28 7.44
CA ASN A 51 -4.67 5.60 6.95
C ASN A 51 -4.35 6.74 7.92
N GLN A 52 -4.17 6.43 9.21
CA GLN A 52 -3.72 7.36 10.23
C GLN A 52 -2.18 7.42 10.36
N GLY A 53 -1.45 6.62 9.61
CA GLY A 53 0.01 6.52 9.69
C GLY A 53 0.51 5.66 10.86
N HIS A 54 -0.36 4.94 11.55
CA HIS A 54 -0.02 4.02 12.65
C HIS A 54 0.34 2.64 12.08
N TYR A 55 1.44 2.57 11.32
CA TYR A 55 1.79 1.38 10.54
C TYR A 55 2.15 0.16 11.40
N ASP A 56 2.70 0.35 12.59
CA ASP A 56 3.01 -0.71 13.54
C ASP A 56 1.74 -1.35 14.14
N VAL A 57 0.74 -0.54 14.43
CA VAL A 57 -0.57 -1.01 14.92
C VAL A 57 -1.34 -1.67 13.78
N ALA A 58 -1.35 -1.05 12.60
CA ALA A 58 -1.96 -1.62 11.39
C ALA A 58 -1.40 -3.01 11.07
N LEU A 59 -0.06 -3.16 11.14
CA LEU A 59 0.60 -4.43 10.92
C LEU A 59 0.10 -5.52 11.87
N LYS A 60 -0.08 -5.22 13.16
CA LYS A 60 -0.61 -6.18 14.13
C LYS A 60 -2.02 -6.65 13.76
N HIS A 61 -2.89 -5.73 13.34
CA HIS A 61 -4.24 -6.06 12.92
C HIS A 61 -4.23 -6.92 11.65
N PHE A 62 -3.43 -6.57 10.65
CA PHE A 62 -3.30 -7.39 9.43
C PHE A 62 -2.73 -8.78 9.72
N GLN A 63 -1.78 -8.89 10.66
CA GLN A 63 -1.27 -10.19 11.12
C GLN A 63 -2.32 -11.03 11.84
N MET A 64 -3.23 -10.40 12.61
CA MET A 64 -4.37 -11.11 13.21
C MET A 64 -5.31 -11.64 12.13
N ALA A 65 -5.59 -10.84 11.11
CA ALA A 65 -6.42 -11.27 9.98
C ALA A 65 -5.77 -12.43 9.21
N SER A 66 -4.48 -12.35 8.90
CA SER A 66 -3.76 -13.39 8.15
C SER A 66 -3.58 -14.70 8.92
N LYS A 67 -3.56 -14.66 10.25
CA LYS A 67 -3.57 -15.89 11.08
C LYS A 67 -4.89 -16.65 11.00
N ILE A 68 -5.98 -15.94 10.75
CA ILE A 68 -7.32 -16.55 10.61
C ILE A 68 -7.47 -17.16 9.21
N ASP A 69 -7.02 -16.46 8.17
CA ASP A 69 -6.97 -16.95 6.79
C ASP A 69 -5.58 -16.72 6.19
N THR A 70 -4.77 -17.77 6.16
CA THR A 70 -3.37 -17.73 5.74
C THR A 70 -3.17 -17.67 4.21
N ASN A 71 -4.22 -17.95 3.44
CA ASN A 71 -4.18 -18.04 1.97
C ASN A 71 -4.86 -16.84 1.29
N MET A 72 -4.99 -15.72 1.99
CA MET A 72 -5.58 -14.51 1.47
C MET A 72 -4.51 -13.55 0.96
N GLY A 73 -4.49 -13.31 -0.35
CA GLY A 73 -3.51 -12.42 -0.99
C GLY A 73 -3.58 -11.00 -0.45
N GLU A 74 -4.77 -10.49 -0.18
CA GLU A 74 -5.02 -9.17 0.38
C GLU A 74 -4.38 -8.98 1.76
N SER A 75 -4.42 -9.99 2.63
CA SER A 75 -3.74 -9.97 3.93
C SER A 75 -2.24 -9.78 3.77
N HIS A 76 -1.61 -10.61 2.95
CA HIS A 76 -0.17 -10.53 2.71
C HIS A 76 0.21 -9.19 2.07
N TYR A 77 -0.62 -8.68 1.15
CA TYR A 77 -0.41 -7.38 0.53
C TYR A 77 -0.44 -6.25 1.57
N ASN A 78 -1.43 -6.25 2.45
CA ASN A 78 -1.58 -5.24 3.50
C ASN A 78 -0.43 -5.28 4.51
N GLU A 79 0.01 -6.48 4.92
CA GLU A 79 1.20 -6.63 5.76
C GLU A 79 2.46 -6.08 5.06
N ALA A 80 2.64 -6.38 3.78
CA ALA A 80 3.76 -5.91 2.99
C ALA A 80 3.82 -4.39 2.92
N LEU A 81 2.68 -3.71 2.73
CA LEU A 81 2.61 -2.25 2.72
C LEU A 81 3.06 -1.66 4.07
N CYS A 82 2.62 -2.24 5.19
CA CYS A 82 3.05 -1.78 6.52
C CYS A 82 4.54 -1.99 6.75
N LEU A 83 5.07 -3.16 6.38
CA LEU A 83 6.48 -3.49 6.51
C LEU A 83 7.36 -2.56 5.68
N ASP A 84 6.92 -2.22 4.46
CA ASP A 84 7.61 -1.26 3.60
C ASP A 84 7.63 0.14 4.24
N LYS A 85 6.51 0.64 4.73
CA LYS A 85 6.42 1.91 5.46
C LYS A 85 7.29 1.95 6.72
N LEU A 86 7.48 0.82 7.37
CA LEU A 86 8.36 0.66 8.55
C LEU A 86 9.84 0.47 8.18
N GLY A 87 10.20 0.49 6.91
CA GLY A 87 11.58 0.31 6.42
C GLY A 87 12.06 -1.15 6.41
N LYS A 88 11.16 -2.12 6.64
CA LYS A 88 11.47 -3.56 6.64
C LYS A 88 11.28 -4.15 5.23
N HIS A 89 12.06 -3.65 4.27
CA HIS A 89 11.88 -3.96 2.84
C HIS A 89 12.06 -5.44 2.49
N GLY A 90 12.96 -6.16 3.17
CA GLY A 90 13.16 -7.61 2.96
C GLY A 90 11.93 -8.42 3.34
N ASP A 91 11.36 -8.13 4.51
CA ASP A 91 10.13 -8.79 4.97
C ASP A 91 8.94 -8.40 4.08
N ALA A 92 8.85 -7.11 3.69
CA ALA A 92 7.84 -6.63 2.74
C ALA A 92 7.90 -7.41 1.43
N THR A 93 9.09 -7.63 0.88
CA THR A 93 9.28 -8.41 -0.35
C THR A 93 8.74 -9.84 -0.22
N ASN A 94 9.00 -10.51 0.88
CA ASN A 94 8.48 -11.85 1.13
C ASN A 94 6.94 -11.88 1.15
N HIS A 95 6.34 -10.90 1.81
CA HIS A 95 4.87 -10.77 1.85
C HIS A 95 4.28 -10.37 0.49
N PHE A 96 4.95 -9.55 -0.31
CA PHE A 96 4.52 -9.26 -1.68
C PHE A 96 4.56 -10.50 -2.58
N TYR A 97 5.55 -11.37 -2.45
CA TYR A 97 5.55 -12.67 -3.15
C TYR A 97 4.38 -13.56 -2.70
N ALA A 98 4.08 -13.61 -1.41
CA ALA A 98 2.93 -14.36 -0.90
C ALA A 98 1.61 -13.75 -1.41
N ALA A 99 1.48 -12.42 -1.42
CA ALA A 99 0.32 -11.73 -1.98
C ALA A 99 0.08 -12.13 -3.44
N ARG A 100 1.13 -12.12 -4.26
CA ARG A 100 1.05 -12.57 -5.66
C ARG A 100 0.60 -14.03 -5.77
N LYS A 101 1.17 -14.90 -4.96
CA LYS A 101 0.84 -16.34 -4.95
C LYS A 101 -0.64 -16.58 -4.66
N TYR A 102 -1.21 -15.83 -3.72
CA TYR A 102 -2.58 -16.00 -3.26
C TYR A 102 -3.56 -14.96 -3.82
N ALA A 103 -3.16 -14.23 -4.86
CA ALA A 103 -3.97 -13.16 -5.44
C ALA A 103 -5.29 -13.65 -6.06
N LYS A 104 -5.37 -14.90 -6.49
CA LYS A 104 -6.58 -15.49 -7.10
C LYS A 104 -7.20 -14.62 -8.19
N GLY A 105 -6.35 -13.98 -9.01
CA GLY A 105 -6.79 -13.09 -10.08
C GLY A 105 -7.14 -11.67 -9.65
N ASN A 106 -6.93 -11.29 -8.39
CA ASN A 106 -7.17 -9.92 -7.93
C ASN A 106 -6.28 -8.93 -8.66
N SER A 107 -6.89 -8.11 -9.53
CA SER A 107 -6.17 -7.14 -10.37
C SER A 107 -5.52 -6.01 -9.55
N ALA A 108 -6.07 -5.66 -8.38
CA ALA A 108 -5.46 -4.67 -7.50
C ALA A 108 -4.12 -5.16 -6.94
N ILE A 109 -3.99 -6.46 -6.66
CA ILE A 109 -2.72 -7.06 -6.23
C ILE A 109 -1.77 -7.21 -7.43
N LEU A 110 -2.23 -7.87 -8.49
CA LEU A 110 -1.38 -8.23 -9.64
C LEU A 110 -0.92 -7.01 -10.45
N GLY A 111 -1.71 -5.94 -10.46
CA GLY A 111 -1.40 -4.66 -11.11
C GLY A 111 -0.68 -3.66 -10.23
N SER A 112 -0.46 -3.97 -8.96
CA SER A 112 0.19 -3.08 -8.01
C SER A 112 1.62 -2.76 -8.43
N LYS A 113 1.95 -1.46 -8.48
CA LYS A 113 3.30 -1.00 -8.83
C LYS A 113 4.30 -1.31 -7.73
N ILE A 114 3.93 -1.11 -6.48
CA ILE A 114 4.79 -1.39 -5.33
C ILE A 114 5.08 -2.90 -5.23
N LEU A 115 4.06 -3.74 -5.39
CA LEU A 115 4.25 -5.19 -5.42
C LEU A 115 5.20 -5.60 -6.55
N ASN A 116 4.99 -5.07 -7.76
CA ASN A 116 5.81 -5.41 -8.92
C ASN A 116 7.25 -4.90 -8.79
N ALA A 117 7.49 -3.82 -8.05
CA ALA A 117 8.82 -3.33 -7.74
C ALA A 117 9.55 -4.24 -6.73
N HIS A 118 8.86 -4.70 -5.69
CA HIS A 118 9.43 -5.58 -4.66
C HIS A 118 9.52 -7.04 -5.10
N ALA A 119 8.51 -7.53 -5.78
CA ALA A 119 8.37 -8.93 -6.17
C ALA A 119 8.11 -9.06 -7.68
N PRO A 120 9.09 -8.78 -8.54
CA PRO A 120 8.91 -8.87 -9.98
C PRO A 120 8.61 -10.30 -10.42
N VAL A 121 7.84 -10.44 -11.49
CA VAL A 121 7.63 -11.75 -12.14
C VAL A 121 8.96 -12.21 -12.71
N LYS A 122 9.45 -13.36 -12.26
CA LYS A 122 10.62 -13.98 -12.88
C LYS A 122 10.24 -14.40 -14.31
N ARG A 123 10.92 -13.84 -15.30
CA ARG A 123 10.82 -14.33 -16.67
C ARG A 123 11.57 -15.66 -16.73
N GLU A 124 10.87 -16.75 -17.04
CA GLU A 124 11.54 -18.00 -17.38
C GLU A 124 12.27 -17.78 -18.71
N GLY A 125 13.59 -17.93 -18.71
CA GLY A 125 14.38 -17.97 -19.94
C GLY A 125 15.34 -16.80 -20.18
N SER A 126 16.07 -16.33 -19.17
CA SER A 126 17.29 -15.54 -19.40
C SER A 126 18.47 -16.14 -18.66
#